data_e455075b04c58a6f83537f28cff73ad5
#
_entry.id   e455075b04c58a6f83537f28cff73ad5
#
_cell.length_a   1.000
_cell.length_b   1.000
_cell.length_c   1.000
_cell.angle_alpha   90.00
_cell.angle_beta   90.00
_cell.angle_gamma   90.00
#
_symmetry.space_group_name_H-M   'P 1'
#
loop_
_entity.id
_entity.type
_entity.pdbx_description
1 polymer ?
#
loop_
_entity_poly.entity_id
_entity_poly.type
_entity_poly.pdbx_seq_one_letter_code
_entity_poly.pdbx_strand_id
1 'polypeptide(L)'
;MLLFVDRETLAELPMKAPGKAKSSRKSAKVEQPPEHPPEGSSSDPSGRTSLRPTGIRVMSEMPWGSHICLFYETKADLLAANAVYIKAGLDCNEYCVWAISEPITEDEARAVLRGDIPDLDNRAASGQFEILPGYDWYLKGGEFDSKKITSGWHEKLQFALDRGFEGLRISGNAFWIEHNRWNEFREYEQELDETLEGRPMLVLCTYSLSASRAVDILDVARAHQFSVARRRGQWEFLETPELKQAKREIKSLGEALLVLSRPFAGHKLLTSRERTVLAQIVRGASSKEAAGWLKVSPRTIDFHRANIMQKLDARNVADLVRIVAGNFERSDAGD
;
A
#
# COMPACT_ATOMS: atom_id res chain seq x y z
N MET A 1 20.66 3.11 -46.74
CA MET A 1 21.69 4.15 -46.84
C MET A 1 22.42 4.19 -45.52
N LEU A 2 23.54 3.45 -45.47
CA LEU A 2 24.42 3.36 -44.30
C LEU A 2 25.19 4.68 -44.14
N LEU A 3 25.28 5.16 -42.91
CA LEU A 3 26.33 6.10 -42.52
C LEU A 3 26.97 5.59 -41.22
N PHE A 4 28.19 5.14 -41.40
CA PHE A 4 29.20 4.90 -40.37
C PHE A 4 29.62 6.25 -39.80
N VAL A 5 29.82 6.35 -38.49
CA VAL A 5 30.66 7.38 -37.87
C VAL A 5 31.64 6.71 -36.93
N ASP A 6 32.84 7.12 -37.08
CA ASP A 6 34.14 6.61 -36.71
C ASP A 6 34.43 6.63 -35.19
N ARG A 7 35.28 5.71 -34.78
CA ARG A 7 36.05 5.72 -33.52
C ARG A 7 37.21 6.68 -33.69
N GLU A 8 37.40 7.54 -32.74
CA GLU A 8 38.69 7.97 -32.15
C GLU A 8 38.53 9.32 -31.45
N THR A 9 38.65 9.33 -30.13
CA THR A 9 39.49 10.28 -29.40
C THR A 9 39.48 9.96 -27.90
N LEU A 10 40.42 9.12 -27.47
CA LEU A 10 40.89 9.05 -26.10
C LEU A 10 41.97 10.11 -25.92
N ALA A 11 41.73 11.07 -25.04
CA ALA A 11 42.75 12.00 -24.55
C ALA A 11 42.93 11.76 -23.04
N GLU A 12 44.18 11.45 -22.71
CA GLU A 12 44.73 11.17 -21.39
C GLU A 12 44.61 12.34 -20.40
N LEU A 13 44.33 12.06 -19.15
CA LEU A 13 44.58 12.97 -18.01
C LEU A 13 45.41 12.27 -16.94
N PRO A 14 46.36 12.98 -16.30
CA PRO A 14 47.47 12.38 -15.55
C PRO A 14 47.10 11.98 -14.12
N MET A 15 47.63 10.84 -13.67
CA MET A 15 47.60 10.33 -12.30
C MET A 15 48.48 11.18 -11.37
N LYS A 16 47.93 11.64 -10.24
CA LYS A 16 48.67 12.16 -9.09
C LYS A 16 48.83 11.08 -8.03
N ALA A 17 50.09 10.89 -7.61
CA ALA A 17 50.49 9.94 -6.58
C ALA A 17 50.03 10.32 -5.15
N PRO A 18 49.88 9.35 -4.22
CA PRO A 18 49.35 9.59 -2.88
C PRO A 18 50.38 10.14 -1.91
N GLY A 19 50.00 11.22 -1.20
CA GLY A 19 50.77 11.79 -0.11
C GLY A 19 50.61 11.00 1.18
N LYS A 20 51.76 10.75 1.85
CA LYS A 20 51.85 10.09 3.17
C LYS A 20 51.23 10.95 4.25
N ALA A 21 50.22 10.45 4.96
CA ALA A 21 49.68 11.04 6.18
C ALA A 21 50.19 10.29 7.43
N LYS A 22 50.68 11.06 8.39
CA LYS A 22 51.28 10.62 9.65
C LYS A 22 50.23 10.05 10.61
N SER A 23 50.57 8.91 11.22
CA SER A 23 49.93 8.30 12.38
C SER A 23 49.96 9.24 13.61
N SER A 24 48.79 9.52 14.19
CA SER A 24 48.68 9.91 15.59
C SER A 24 47.61 9.03 16.26
N ARG A 25 48.10 8.08 17.07
CA ARG A 25 47.27 7.29 18.00
C ARG A 25 46.70 8.22 19.05
N LYS A 26 45.37 8.36 19.10
CA LYS A 26 44.62 8.74 20.31
C LYS A 26 43.74 7.57 20.71
N SER A 27 43.98 7.10 21.94
CA SER A 27 43.18 6.07 22.60
C SER A 27 41.73 6.53 22.74
N ALA A 28 40.82 5.84 22.07
CA ALA A 28 39.37 6.01 22.29
C ALA A 28 38.92 5.03 23.38
N LYS A 29 38.27 5.57 24.39
CA LYS A 29 37.54 4.88 25.46
C LYS A 29 36.51 3.94 24.85
N VAL A 30 36.52 2.68 25.30
CA VAL A 30 35.47 1.70 25.03
C VAL A 30 34.25 2.13 25.83
N GLU A 31 33.23 2.66 25.16
CA GLU A 31 31.89 2.79 25.71
C GLU A 31 31.19 1.43 25.57
N GLN A 32 30.67 0.93 26.69
CA GLN A 32 29.82 -0.27 26.76
C GLN A 32 28.51 0.01 26.05
N PRO A 33 27.94 -0.98 25.33
CA PRO A 33 26.61 -0.81 24.73
C PRO A 33 25.55 -0.69 25.85
N PRO A 34 24.47 0.09 25.62
CA PRO A 34 23.39 0.20 26.59
C PRO A 34 22.67 -1.15 26.75
N GLU A 35 22.66 -1.62 27.99
CA GLU A 35 21.76 -2.68 28.44
C GLU A 35 20.34 -2.11 28.44
N HIS A 36 19.49 -2.64 27.62
CA HIS A 36 18.05 -2.83 27.54
C HIS A 36 17.55 -2.66 26.10
N PRO A 37 16.93 -3.72 25.53
CA PRO A 37 16.11 -3.55 24.33
C PRO A 37 14.88 -2.70 24.71
N PRO A 38 14.37 -1.85 23.81
CA PRO A 38 13.11 -1.16 24.06
C PRO A 38 12.01 -2.21 24.23
N GLU A 39 11.28 -2.07 25.33
CA GLU A 39 10.12 -2.88 25.66
C GLU A 39 9.14 -2.93 24.49
N GLY A 40 8.61 -4.14 24.28
CA GLY A 40 7.81 -4.51 23.13
C GLY A 40 6.73 -3.51 22.74
N SER A 41 6.53 -3.38 21.47
CA SER A 41 5.37 -2.72 20.88
C SER A 41 4.11 -3.36 21.44
N SER A 42 3.46 -2.64 22.36
CA SER A 42 2.13 -2.99 22.83
C SER A 42 1.21 -3.06 21.61
N SER A 43 0.59 -4.23 21.39
CA SER A 43 -0.53 -4.37 20.49
C SER A 43 -1.58 -3.31 20.88
N ASP A 44 -1.77 -2.30 20.01
CA ASP A 44 -2.79 -1.27 20.18
C ASP A 44 -4.17 -1.93 20.10
N PRO A 45 -4.98 -1.92 21.16
CA PRO A 45 -6.31 -2.54 21.16
C PRO A 45 -7.34 -1.77 20.34
N SER A 46 -6.94 -0.72 19.59
CA SER A 46 -7.84 0.16 18.85
C SER A 46 -8.27 -0.37 17.48
N GLY A 47 -7.83 -1.56 17.04
CA GLY A 47 -8.22 -2.12 15.73
C GLY A 47 -7.78 -1.27 14.53
N ARG A 48 -6.80 -0.38 14.70
CA ARG A 48 -6.20 0.37 13.59
C ARG A 48 -5.32 -0.56 12.78
N THR A 49 -5.73 -0.84 11.56
CA THR A 49 -4.92 -1.54 10.58
C THR A 49 -3.60 -0.77 10.43
N SER A 50 -2.48 -1.38 10.81
CA SER A 50 -1.16 -0.76 10.70
C SER A 50 -0.85 -0.51 9.23
N LEU A 51 -0.67 0.76 8.83
CA LEU A 51 -0.26 1.15 7.49
C LEU A 51 1.24 0.95 7.32
N ARG A 52 1.64 0.43 6.17
CA ARG A 52 3.03 0.12 5.82
C ARG A 52 3.47 0.93 4.60
N PRO A 53 4.63 1.60 4.64
CA PRO A 53 5.17 2.29 3.48
C PRO A 53 5.41 1.33 2.32
N THR A 54 5.00 1.68 1.12
CA THR A 54 5.24 0.87 -0.08
C THR A 54 6.50 1.28 -0.83
N GLY A 55 7.01 2.49 -0.60
CA GLY A 55 8.03 3.11 -1.44
C GLY A 55 7.51 3.63 -2.79
N ILE A 56 6.27 3.28 -3.15
CA ILE A 56 5.64 3.68 -4.42
C ILE A 56 4.92 5.01 -4.23
N ARG A 57 5.41 6.08 -4.86
CA ARG A 57 4.96 7.46 -4.60
C ARG A 57 3.45 7.69 -4.73
N VAL A 58 2.79 7.04 -5.71
CA VAL A 58 1.35 7.21 -5.95
C VAL A 58 0.49 6.37 -5.01
N MET A 59 1.12 5.51 -4.20
CA MET A 59 0.48 4.63 -3.25
C MET A 59 1.41 4.48 -2.03
N SER A 60 1.62 5.58 -1.30
CA SER A 60 2.67 5.72 -0.29
C SER A 60 2.59 4.71 0.85
N GLU A 61 1.39 4.38 1.29
CA GLU A 61 1.14 3.48 2.43
C GLU A 61 -0.05 2.56 2.13
N MET A 62 0.05 1.32 2.61
CA MET A 62 -0.99 0.30 2.47
C MET A 62 -1.16 -0.49 3.76
N PRO A 63 -2.38 -0.96 4.10
CA PRO A 63 -2.58 -1.85 5.22
C PRO A 63 -1.96 -3.23 4.95
N TRP A 64 -1.61 -3.94 6.02
CA TRP A 64 -1.33 -5.36 5.91
C TRP A 64 -2.48 -6.12 5.23
N GLY A 65 -2.16 -7.18 4.52
CA GLY A 65 -3.11 -7.95 3.71
C GLY A 65 -3.35 -7.36 2.32
N SER A 66 -2.62 -6.31 1.91
CA SER A 66 -2.82 -5.71 0.58
C SER A 66 -2.17 -6.52 -0.53
N HIS A 67 -2.95 -6.73 -1.58
CA HIS A 67 -2.56 -7.36 -2.82
C HIS A 67 -2.54 -6.32 -3.95
N ILE A 68 -1.36 -6.05 -4.48
CA ILE A 68 -1.10 -4.95 -5.40
C ILE A 68 -0.63 -5.50 -6.73
N CYS A 69 -1.20 -5.04 -7.83
CA CYS A 69 -0.68 -5.33 -9.15
C CYS A 69 0.07 -4.12 -9.73
N LEU A 70 1.25 -4.37 -10.30
CA LEU A 70 2.06 -3.40 -11.01
C LEU A 70 2.16 -3.77 -12.49
N PHE A 71 1.65 -2.93 -13.35
CA PHE A 71 1.90 -3.01 -14.78
C PHE A 71 3.14 -2.19 -15.14
N TYR A 72 4.12 -2.80 -15.80
CA TYR A 72 5.34 -2.12 -16.23
C TYR A 72 5.51 -2.14 -17.76
N GLU A 73 6.11 -1.09 -18.31
CA GLU A 73 6.36 -0.97 -19.76
C GLU A 73 7.74 -1.53 -20.12
N THR A 74 8.75 -1.23 -19.30
CA THR A 74 10.15 -1.60 -19.56
C THR A 74 10.77 -2.37 -18.38
N LYS A 75 11.84 -3.12 -18.66
CA LYS A 75 12.67 -3.75 -17.62
C LYS A 75 13.19 -2.74 -16.59
N ALA A 76 13.57 -1.56 -17.05
CA ALA A 76 14.01 -0.49 -16.15
C ALA A 76 12.90 -0.02 -15.21
N ASP A 77 11.65 0.06 -15.69
CA ASP A 77 10.49 0.36 -14.84
C ASP A 77 10.26 -0.72 -13.78
N LEU A 78 10.37 -2.00 -14.18
CA LEU A 78 10.24 -3.14 -13.28
C LEU A 78 11.30 -3.12 -12.16
N LEU A 79 12.57 -2.97 -12.54
CA LEU A 79 13.70 -2.91 -11.59
C LEU A 79 13.54 -1.74 -10.60
N ALA A 80 13.26 -0.54 -11.12
CA ALA A 80 13.11 0.65 -10.29
C ALA A 80 11.90 0.58 -9.35
N ALA A 81 10.79 -0.03 -9.77
CA ALA A 81 9.63 -0.20 -8.93
C ALA A 81 9.89 -1.18 -7.78
N ASN A 82 10.53 -2.30 -8.08
CA ASN A 82 10.89 -3.29 -7.08
C ASN A 82 11.93 -2.77 -6.08
N ALA A 83 12.91 -1.99 -6.54
CA ALA A 83 13.93 -1.41 -5.67
C ALA A 83 13.33 -0.57 -4.54
N VAL A 84 12.42 0.36 -4.88
CA VAL A 84 11.76 1.19 -3.85
C VAL A 84 10.81 0.40 -2.96
N TYR A 85 10.12 -0.61 -3.51
CA TYR A 85 9.20 -1.45 -2.77
C TYR A 85 9.91 -2.35 -1.75
N ILE A 86 10.98 -3.03 -2.16
CA ILE A 86 11.80 -3.89 -1.29
C ILE A 86 12.51 -3.04 -0.23
N LYS A 87 13.11 -1.91 -0.64
CA LYS A 87 13.76 -0.98 0.29
C LYS A 87 12.82 -0.55 1.42
N ALA A 88 11.60 -0.16 1.10
CA ALA A 88 10.62 0.26 2.09
C ALA A 88 10.31 -0.84 3.13
N GLY A 89 10.25 -2.10 2.71
CA GLY A 89 10.06 -3.22 3.62
C GLY A 89 11.26 -3.48 4.52
N LEU A 90 12.45 -3.48 3.93
CA LEU A 90 13.70 -3.67 4.68
C LEU A 90 13.90 -2.60 5.74
N ASP A 91 13.57 -1.34 5.43
CA ASP A 91 13.65 -0.21 6.36
C ASP A 91 12.60 -0.30 7.48
N CYS A 92 11.51 -1.05 7.26
CA CYS A 92 10.44 -1.28 8.23
C CYS A 92 10.56 -2.61 8.99
N ASN A 93 11.75 -3.23 9.02
CA ASN A 93 12.00 -4.52 9.67
C ASN A 93 11.08 -5.65 9.15
N GLU A 94 10.79 -5.67 7.86
CA GLU A 94 10.04 -6.74 7.23
C GLU A 94 10.99 -7.78 6.60
N TYR A 95 10.58 -9.04 6.56
CA TYR A 95 11.24 -10.05 5.73
C TYR A 95 10.80 -9.84 4.29
N CYS A 96 11.75 -9.56 3.41
CA CYS A 96 11.47 -9.22 2.03
C CYS A 96 11.91 -10.35 1.07
N VAL A 97 11.00 -10.78 0.22
CA VAL A 97 11.22 -11.83 -0.78
C VAL A 97 10.92 -11.27 -2.17
N TRP A 98 11.88 -11.42 -3.07
CA TRP A 98 11.70 -11.07 -4.48
C TRP A 98 11.81 -12.32 -5.35
N ALA A 99 10.65 -12.85 -5.80
CA ALA A 99 10.57 -13.94 -6.76
C ALA A 99 10.80 -13.38 -8.18
N ILE A 100 11.98 -13.62 -8.73
CA ILE A 100 12.40 -13.07 -10.02
C ILE A 100 12.23 -14.09 -11.15
N SER A 101 11.93 -13.59 -12.35
CA SER A 101 11.96 -14.33 -13.61
C SER A 101 12.33 -13.37 -14.75
N GLU A 102 12.49 -13.89 -15.96
CA GLU A 102 12.70 -13.02 -17.12
C GLU A 102 11.70 -11.84 -17.14
N PRO A 103 12.15 -10.66 -17.53
CA PRO A 103 13.45 -10.33 -18.13
C PRO A 103 14.56 -9.94 -17.11
N ILE A 104 14.41 -10.21 -15.82
CA ILE A 104 15.36 -9.84 -14.76
C ILE A 104 16.23 -11.04 -14.41
N THR A 105 17.54 -10.81 -14.29
CA THR A 105 18.49 -11.74 -13.67
C THR A 105 18.71 -11.39 -12.19
N GLU A 106 19.23 -12.34 -11.40
CA GLU A 106 19.56 -12.10 -10.00
C GLU A 106 20.62 -11.00 -9.84
N ASP A 107 21.63 -10.99 -10.70
CA ASP A 107 22.69 -9.97 -10.68
C ASP A 107 22.13 -8.56 -10.90
N GLU A 108 21.19 -8.40 -11.82
CA GLU A 108 20.54 -7.10 -12.06
C GLU A 108 19.66 -6.67 -10.89
N ALA A 109 18.92 -7.62 -10.31
CA ALA A 109 18.11 -7.35 -9.13
C ALA A 109 18.98 -6.91 -7.93
N ARG A 110 20.09 -7.62 -7.66
CA ARG A 110 21.04 -7.25 -6.61
C ARG A 110 21.74 -5.93 -6.91
N ALA A 111 22.10 -5.69 -8.18
CA ALA A 111 22.79 -4.45 -8.55
C ALA A 111 21.92 -3.21 -8.31
N VAL A 112 20.63 -3.25 -8.71
CA VAL A 112 19.73 -2.12 -8.48
C VAL A 112 19.47 -1.89 -6.98
N LEU A 113 19.32 -2.95 -6.19
CA LEU A 113 19.10 -2.82 -4.74
C LEU A 113 20.34 -2.27 -4.01
N ARG A 114 21.55 -2.71 -4.36
CA ARG A 114 22.79 -2.20 -3.75
C ARG A 114 22.99 -0.70 -4.00
N GLY A 115 22.43 -0.16 -5.08
CA GLY A 115 22.45 1.29 -5.34
C GLY A 115 21.76 2.11 -4.24
N ASP A 116 20.67 1.60 -3.70
CA ASP A 116 19.83 2.29 -2.71
C ASP A 116 19.94 1.72 -1.28
N ILE A 117 20.56 0.53 -1.13
CA ILE A 117 20.67 -0.22 0.14
C ILE A 117 22.12 -0.67 0.33
N PRO A 118 23.00 0.17 0.91
CA PRO A 118 24.42 -0.14 1.05
C PRO A 118 24.73 -1.40 1.89
N ASP A 119 23.82 -1.78 2.80
CA ASP A 119 23.94 -2.92 3.70
C ASP A 119 23.16 -4.17 3.22
N LEU A 120 22.77 -4.22 1.94
CA LEU A 120 21.95 -5.30 1.38
C LEU A 120 22.51 -6.70 1.66
N ASP A 121 23.83 -6.88 1.52
CA ASP A 121 24.47 -8.18 1.72
C ASP A 121 24.39 -8.62 3.20
N ASN A 122 24.47 -7.69 4.14
CA ASN A 122 24.28 -7.97 5.57
C ASN A 122 22.81 -8.34 5.86
N ARG A 123 21.85 -7.65 5.25
CA ARG A 123 20.42 -7.97 5.38
C ARG A 123 20.09 -9.34 4.78
N ALA A 124 20.69 -9.70 3.66
CA ALA A 124 20.58 -11.04 3.08
C ALA A 124 21.22 -12.11 4.00
N ALA A 125 22.41 -11.85 4.54
CA ALA A 125 23.09 -12.77 5.45
C ALA A 125 22.34 -12.97 6.79
N SER A 126 21.63 -11.94 7.28
CA SER A 126 20.76 -12.02 8.47
C SER A 126 19.42 -12.73 8.19
N GLY A 127 19.12 -13.04 6.93
CA GLY A 127 17.87 -13.65 6.51
C GLY A 127 16.68 -12.66 6.42
N GLN A 128 16.94 -11.35 6.37
CA GLN A 128 15.92 -10.33 6.17
C GLN A 128 15.52 -10.18 4.68
N PHE A 129 16.39 -10.58 3.76
CA PHE A 129 16.16 -10.47 2.32
C PHE A 129 16.51 -11.75 1.58
N GLU A 130 15.67 -12.14 0.63
CA GLU A 130 15.87 -13.30 -0.22
C GLU A 130 15.43 -13.02 -1.67
N ILE A 131 16.21 -13.50 -2.64
CA ILE A 131 15.81 -13.59 -4.04
C ILE A 131 15.51 -15.06 -4.35
N LEU A 132 14.33 -15.32 -4.92
CA LEU A 132 13.90 -16.64 -5.34
C LEU A 132 13.86 -16.70 -6.88
N PRO A 133 14.40 -17.76 -7.51
CA PRO A 133 14.09 -18.06 -8.91
C PRO A 133 12.58 -18.35 -9.03
N GLY A 134 11.84 -17.47 -9.72
CA GLY A 134 10.39 -17.57 -9.81
C GLY A 134 9.93 -18.87 -10.47
N TYR A 135 10.65 -19.35 -11.48
CA TYR A 135 10.35 -20.63 -12.12
C TYR A 135 10.37 -21.78 -11.10
N ASP A 136 11.40 -21.88 -10.28
CA ASP A 136 11.53 -22.95 -9.28
C ASP A 136 10.52 -22.83 -8.15
N TRP A 137 10.08 -21.59 -7.85
CA TRP A 137 9.10 -21.33 -6.81
C TRP A 137 7.68 -21.69 -7.27
N TYR A 138 7.28 -21.22 -8.46
CA TYR A 138 5.91 -21.39 -8.94
C TYR A 138 5.68 -22.70 -9.70
N LEU A 139 6.73 -23.26 -10.31
CA LEU A 139 6.66 -24.49 -11.14
C LEU A 139 7.60 -25.58 -10.62
N LYS A 140 7.61 -25.81 -9.34
CA LYS A 140 8.46 -26.85 -8.74
C LYS A 140 8.14 -28.24 -9.34
N GLY A 141 9.12 -28.77 -10.11
CA GLY A 141 8.92 -30.03 -10.83
C GLY A 141 8.16 -29.89 -12.16
N GLY A 142 7.96 -28.66 -12.67
CA GLY A 142 7.26 -28.38 -13.92
C GLY A 142 5.74 -28.30 -13.81
N GLU A 143 5.18 -28.46 -12.61
CA GLU A 143 3.74 -28.38 -12.34
C GLU A 143 3.42 -27.14 -11.50
N PHE A 144 2.33 -26.45 -11.85
CA PHE A 144 1.76 -25.36 -11.08
C PHE A 144 0.80 -25.94 -10.04
N ASP A 145 1.03 -25.63 -8.76
CA ASP A 145 0.20 -26.09 -7.64
C ASP A 145 -0.04 -24.90 -6.70
N SER A 146 -1.20 -24.28 -6.83
CA SER A 146 -1.59 -23.08 -6.04
C SER A 146 -1.48 -23.32 -4.54
N LYS A 147 -1.88 -24.51 -4.07
CA LYS A 147 -1.87 -24.86 -2.64
C LYS A 147 -0.46 -24.98 -2.08
N LYS A 148 0.46 -25.55 -2.86
CA LYS A 148 1.87 -25.61 -2.44
C LYS A 148 2.50 -24.23 -2.38
N ILE A 149 2.21 -23.37 -3.37
CA ILE A 149 2.71 -22.00 -3.41
C ILE A 149 2.18 -21.20 -2.22
N THR A 150 0.88 -21.25 -1.98
CA THR A 150 0.21 -20.57 -0.85
C THR A 150 0.74 -21.07 0.50
N SER A 151 0.91 -22.39 0.65
CA SER A 151 1.55 -22.98 1.85
C SER A 151 2.98 -22.48 2.05
N GLY A 152 3.76 -22.39 0.96
CA GLY A 152 5.12 -21.87 1.02
C GLY A 152 5.18 -20.38 1.45
N TRP A 153 4.22 -19.57 1.05
CA TRP A 153 4.12 -18.18 1.54
C TRP A 153 3.78 -18.13 3.03
N HIS A 154 2.93 -19.02 3.53
CA HIS A 154 2.64 -19.15 4.95
C HIS A 154 3.87 -19.55 5.77
N GLU A 155 4.65 -20.53 5.27
CA GLU A 155 5.90 -20.94 5.92
C GLU A 155 6.90 -19.77 5.99
N LYS A 156 7.00 -18.96 4.92
CA LYS A 156 7.86 -17.77 4.91
C LYS A 156 7.35 -16.67 5.85
N LEU A 157 6.03 -16.49 5.98
CA LEU A 157 5.47 -15.59 6.99
C LEU A 157 5.80 -16.07 8.40
N GLN A 158 5.60 -17.35 8.69
CA GLN A 158 5.93 -17.91 10.01
C GLN A 158 7.42 -17.74 10.33
N PHE A 159 8.29 -18.03 9.36
CA PHE A 159 9.73 -17.78 9.47
C PHE A 159 10.05 -16.31 9.80
N ALA A 160 9.33 -15.36 9.17
CA ALA A 160 9.51 -13.95 9.45
C ALA A 160 9.15 -13.60 10.90
N LEU A 161 7.98 -14.04 11.34
CA LEU A 161 7.48 -13.75 12.69
C LEU A 161 8.32 -14.40 13.78
N ASP A 162 8.77 -15.64 13.58
CA ASP A 162 9.64 -16.37 14.53
C ASP A 162 11.01 -15.70 14.72
N ARG A 163 11.44 -14.92 13.72
CA ARG A 163 12.69 -14.13 13.75
C ARG A 163 12.51 -12.68 14.22
N GLY A 164 11.29 -12.29 14.56
CA GLY A 164 10.99 -10.94 15.05
C GLY A 164 10.89 -9.88 13.96
N PHE A 165 10.65 -10.29 12.71
CA PHE A 165 10.26 -9.35 11.65
C PHE A 165 8.80 -8.97 11.80
N GLU A 166 8.44 -7.75 11.36
CA GLU A 166 7.07 -7.22 11.45
C GLU A 166 6.06 -7.97 10.57
N GLY A 167 6.55 -8.66 9.53
CA GLY A 167 5.75 -9.40 8.58
C GLY A 167 6.54 -9.76 7.33
N LEU A 168 5.82 -10.16 6.29
CA LEU A 168 6.38 -10.63 5.02
C LEU A 168 6.01 -9.69 3.88
N ARG A 169 7.02 -9.23 3.13
CA ARG A 169 6.86 -8.46 1.90
C ARG A 169 7.32 -9.26 0.70
N ILE A 170 6.43 -9.43 -0.27
CA ILE A 170 6.68 -10.24 -1.45
C ILE A 170 6.59 -9.39 -2.71
N SER A 171 7.50 -9.59 -3.65
CA SER A 171 7.29 -9.22 -5.04
C SER A 171 7.48 -10.41 -5.95
N GLY A 172 6.58 -10.59 -6.91
CA GLY A 172 6.61 -11.66 -7.89
C GLY A 172 6.43 -11.13 -9.31
N ASN A 173 7.13 -11.77 -10.28
CA ASN A 173 7.01 -11.47 -11.70
C ASN A 173 6.38 -12.66 -12.44
N ALA A 174 5.24 -12.42 -13.09
CA ALA A 174 4.46 -13.46 -13.77
C ALA A 174 4.83 -13.67 -15.25
N PHE A 175 5.93 -13.09 -15.73
CA PHE A 175 6.35 -13.17 -17.14
C PHE A 175 6.51 -14.61 -17.68
N TRP A 176 6.91 -15.54 -16.81
CA TRP A 176 7.13 -16.96 -17.12
C TRP A 176 5.86 -17.78 -17.34
N ILE A 177 4.65 -17.21 -17.10
CA ILE A 177 3.39 -17.94 -17.23
C ILE A 177 3.01 -18.05 -18.70
N GLU A 178 2.97 -19.28 -19.19
CA GLU A 178 2.48 -19.59 -20.52
C GLU A 178 0.97 -19.36 -20.62
N HIS A 179 0.49 -18.90 -21.78
CA HIS A 179 -0.92 -18.59 -22.01
C HIS A 179 -1.87 -19.78 -21.80
N ASN A 180 -1.39 -21.00 -21.90
CA ASN A 180 -2.17 -22.22 -21.64
C ASN A 180 -2.46 -22.46 -20.16
N ARG A 181 -1.71 -21.82 -19.23
CA ARG A 181 -1.90 -21.89 -17.78
C ARG A 181 -2.50 -20.62 -17.19
N TRP A 182 -2.93 -19.69 -18.00
CA TRP A 182 -3.43 -18.40 -17.54
C TRP A 182 -4.66 -18.51 -16.62
N ASN A 183 -5.56 -19.46 -16.87
CA ASN A 183 -6.74 -19.67 -16.01
C ASN A 183 -6.34 -20.16 -14.60
N GLU A 184 -5.43 -21.13 -14.52
CA GLU A 184 -4.92 -21.66 -13.24
C GLU A 184 -4.24 -20.57 -12.43
N PHE A 185 -3.47 -19.71 -13.10
CA PHE A 185 -2.81 -18.58 -12.45
C PHE A 185 -3.81 -17.54 -11.96
N ARG A 186 -4.84 -17.22 -12.73
CA ARG A 186 -5.89 -16.30 -12.32
C ARG A 186 -6.65 -16.80 -11.10
N GLU A 187 -6.93 -18.10 -11.03
CA GLU A 187 -7.54 -18.73 -9.85
C GLU A 187 -6.63 -18.62 -8.63
N TYR A 188 -5.31 -18.83 -8.82
CA TYR A 188 -4.33 -18.62 -7.77
C TYR A 188 -4.26 -17.18 -7.27
N GLU A 189 -4.32 -16.19 -8.15
CA GLU A 189 -4.32 -14.77 -7.75
C GLU A 189 -5.52 -14.43 -6.87
N GLN A 190 -6.69 -15.01 -7.16
CA GLN A 190 -7.89 -14.87 -6.32
C GLN A 190 -7.72 -15.57 -4.97
N GLU A 191 -7.19 -16.80 -4.95
CA GLU A 191 -6.89 -17.54 -3.72
C GLU A 191 -5.85 -16.81 -2.86
N LEU A 192 -4.86 -16.18 -3.49
CA LEU A 192 -3.85 -15.38 -2.81
C LEU A 192 -4.47 -14.17 -2.10
N ASP A 193 -5.41 -13.47 -2.74
CA ASP A 193 -6.11 -12.32 -2.14
C ASP A 193 -6.84 -12.73 -0.84
N GLU A 194 -7.57 -13.85 -0.86
CA GLU A 194 -8.23 -14.42 0.33
C GLU A 194 -7.21 -14.86 1.40
N THR A 195 -6.06 -15.36 0.96
CA THR A 195 -4.98 -15.81 1.86
C THR A 195 -4.33 -14.65 2.61
N LEU A 196 -4.29 -13.47 2.04
CA LEU A 196 -3.66 -12.29 2.62
C LEU A 196 -4.52 -11.61 3.70
N GLU A 197 -5.83 -11.83 3.68
CA GLU A 197 -6.77 -11.14 4.57
C GLU A 197 -6.39 -11.30 6.05
N GLY A 198 -6.22 -10.18 6.75
CA GLY A 198 -5.89 -10.14 8.18
C GLY A 198 -4.49 -10.61 8.56
N ARG A 199 -3.59 -10.85 7.60
CA ARG A 199 -2.22 -11.30 7.84
C ARG A 199 -1.19 -10.20 7.60
N PRO A 200 -0.06 -10.18 8.33
CA PRO A 200 0.99 -9.20 8.12
C PRO A 200 1.82 -9.53 6.87
N MET A 201 1.17 -9.46 5.72
CA MET A 201 1.76 -9.70 4.40
C MET A 201 1.42 -8.55 3.46
N LEU A 202 2.39 -8.16 2.61
CA LEU A 202 2.19 -7.27 1.47
C LEU A 202 2.70 -7.94 0.21
N VAL A 203 1.89 -8.00 -0.83
CA VAL A 203 2.25 -8.64 -2.10
C VAL A 203 2.16 -7.65 -3.25
N LEU A 204 3.22 -7.59 -4.05
CA LEU A 204 3.32 -6.84 -5.30
C LEU A 204 3.50 -7.83 -6.46
N CYS A 205 2.44 -8.09 -7.21
CA CYS A 205 2.48 -8.88 -8.44
C CYS A 205 2.80 -7.99 -9.63
N THR A 206 3.77 -8.37 -10.46
CA THR A 206 4.28 -7.51 -11.54
C THR A 206 4.03 -8.13 -12.92
N TYR A 207 3.48 -7.32 -13.84
CA TYR A 207 3.02 -7.77 -15.17
C TYR A 207 3.54 -6.85 -16.27
N SER A 208 4.09 -7.45 -17.31
CA SER A 208 4.58 -6.72 -18.49
C SER A 208 3.42 -6.27 -19.39
N LEU A 209 3.30 -4.97 -19.65
CA LEU A 209 2.35 -4.44 -20.62
C LEU A 209 2.63 -4.91 -22.04
N SER A 210 3.91 -5.10 -22.39
CA SER A 210 4.31 -5.52 -23.74
C SER A 210 4.10 -7.02 -23.99
N ALA A 211 4.10 -7.84 -22.94
CA ALA A 211 3.92 -9.29 -23.04
C ALA A 211 2.49 -9.75 -22.76
N SER A 212 1.65 -8.88 -22.18
CA SER A 212 0.26 -9.20 -21.81
C SER A 212 -0.72 -8.76 -22.92
N ARG A 213 -1.75 -9.57 -23.16
CA ARG A 213 -2.88 -9.18 -24.02
C ARG A 213 -3.80 -8.26 -23.20
N ALA A 214 -4.63 -7.45 -23.89
CA ALA A 214 -5.58 -6.56 -23.22
C ALA A 214 -6.54 -7.30 -22.28
N VAL A 215 -6.95 -8.53 -22.62
CA VAL A 215 -7.82 -9.36 -21.79
C VAL A 215 -7.10 -9.79 -20.50
N ASP A 216 -5.83 -10.14 -20.58
CA ASP A 216 -5.01 -10.56 -19.44
C ASP A 216 -4.85 -9.39 -18.44
N ILE A 217 -4.62 -8.17 -18.95
CA ILE A 217 -4.55 -6.94 -18.15
C ILE A 217 -5.86 -6.68 -17.39
N LEU A 218 -7.01 -6.90 -18.05
CA LEU A 218 -8.31 -6.73 -17.42
C LEU A 218 -8.56 -7.77 -16.32
N ASP A 219 -8.19 -9.03 -16.58
CA ASP A 219 -8.35 -10.11 -15.60
C ASP A 219 -7.47 -9.87 -14.37
N VAL A 220 -6.20 -9.52 -14.56
CA VAL A 220 -5.27 -9.16 -13.48
C VAL A 220 -5.78 -7.96 -12.68
N ALA A 221 -6.19 -6.88 -13.35
CA ALA A 221 -6.69 -5.69 -12.65
C ALA A 221 -7.95 -5.96 -11.82
N ARG A 222 -8.76 -6.96 -12.18
CA ARG A 222 -9.93 -7.39 -11.41
C ARG A 222 -9.60 -8.29 -10.23
N ALA A 223 -8.54 -9.07 -10.35
CA ALA A 223 -8.10 -9.99 -9.30
C ALA A 223 -7.37 -9.28 -8.15
N HIS A 224 -6.97 -8.02 -8.32
CA HIS A 224 -6.19 -7.28 -7.33
C HIS A 224 -6.99 -6.12 -6.73
N GLN A 225 -6.78 -5.89 -5.44
CA GLN A 225 -7.39 -4.77 -4.71
C GLN A 225 -6.90 -3.41 -5.23
N PHE A 226 -5.63 -3.34 -5.63
CA PHE A 226 -4.97 -2.11 -6.07
C PHE A 226 -4.14 -2.35 -7.32
N SER A 227 -4.25 -1.43 -8.28
CA SER A 227 -3.52 -1.51 -9.54
C SER A 227 -2.77 -0.22 -9.80
N VAL A 228 -1.48 -0.35 -10.07
CA VAL A 228 -0.59 0.76 -10.45
C VAL A 228 0.11 0.42 -11.76
N ALA A 229 0.51 1.44 -12.49
CA ALA A 229 1.37 1.28 -13.66
C ALA A 229 2.63 2.15 -13.52
N ARG A 230 3.73 1.66 -14.08
CA ARG A 230 4.94 2.42 -14.27
C ARG A 230 5.33 2.38 -15.74
N ARG A 231 5.27 3.54 -16.40
CA ARG A 231 5.57 3.68 -17.83
C ARG A 231 6.49 4.85 -18.05
N ARG A 232 7.61 4.63 -18.75
CA ARG A 232 8.61 5.70 -19.04
C ARG A 232 9.04 6.46 -17.78
N GLY A 233 9.22 5.73 -16.67
CA GLY A 233 9.59 6.30 -15.38
C GLY A 233 8.45 7.02 -14.64
N GLN A 234 7.25 7.14 -15.21
CA GLN A 234 6.10 7.80 -14.58
C GLN A 234 5.19 6.78 -13.91
N TRP A 235 4.71 7.13 -12.71
CA TRP A 235 3.74 6.33 -11.96
C TRP A 235 2.31 6.76 -12.28
N GLU A 236 1.45 5.78 -12.49
CA GLU A 236 0.02 5.96 -12.71
C GLU A 236 -0.75 5.05 -11.74
N PHE A 237 -1.74 5.60 -11.06
CA PHE A 237 -2.65 4.81 -10.23
C PHE A 237 -3.90 4.47 -11.04
N LEU A 238 -4.23 3.18 -11.12
CA LEU A 238 -5.40 2.70 -11.86
C LEU A 238 -6.55 2.52 -10.86
N GLU A 239 -7.51 3.41 -10.91
CA GLU A 239 -8.71 3.35 -10.07
C GLU A 239 -9.91 2.87 -10.88
N THR A 240 -10.59 1.83 -10.38
CA THR A 240 -11.89 1.44 -10.94
C THR A 240 -12.96 2.49 -10.59
N PRO A 241 -14.05 2.60 -11.40
CA PRO A 241 -15.17 3.48 -11.07
C PRO A 241 -15.76 3.20 -9.69
N GLU A 242 -15.84 1.93 -9.29
CA GLU A 242 -16.36 1.48 -8.00
C GLU A 242 -15.47 1.97 -6.85
N LEU A 243 -14.15 1.83 -6.96
CA LEU A 243 -13.20 2.33 -5.96
C LEU A 243 -13.27 3.85 -5.83
N LYS A 244 -13.39 4.56 -6.97
CA LYS A 244 -13.58 6.04 -6.97
C LYS A 244 -14.87 6.43 -6.26
N GLN A 245 -15.92 5.65 -6.44
CA GLN A 245 -17.18 5.89 -5.77
C GLN A 245 -17.09 5.60 -4.27
N ALA A 246 -16.54 4.46 -3.88
CA ALA A 246 -16.34 4.10 -2.48
C ALA A 246 -15.49 5.14 -1.74
N LYS A 247 -14.40 5.62 -2.33
CA LYS A 247 -13.57 6.69 -1.75
C LYS A 247 -14.36 8.00 -1.53
N ARG A 248 -15.21 8.38 -2.50
CA ARG A 248 -16.10 9.56 -2.35
C ARG A 248 -17.09 9.38 -1.21
N GLU A 249 -17.67 8.19 -1.08
CA GLU A 249 -18.61 7.88 0.00
C GLU A 249 -17.93 7.87 1.37
N ILE A 250 -16.74 7.25 1.50
CA ILE A 250 -15.94 7.26 2.73
C ILE A 250 -15.56 8.69 3.13
N LYS A 251 -15.12 9.51 2.18
CA LYS A 251 -14.79 10.92 2.43
C LYS A 251 -16.00 11.68 2.92
N SER A 252 -17.15 11.54 2.25
CA SER A 252 -18.41 12.18 2.65
C SER A 252 -18.89 11.73 4.04
N LEU A 253 -18.74 10.42 4.35
CA LEU A 253 -19.03 9.88 5.69
C LEU A 253 -18.11 10.47 6.76
N GLY A 254 -16.80 10.54 6.47
CA GLY A 254 -15.82 11.13 7.37
C GLY A 254 -16.11 12.61 7.67
N GLU A 255 -16.43 13.38 6.64
CA GLU A 255 -16.83 14.79 6.79
C GLU A 255 -18.11 14.93 7.64
N ALA A 256 -19.12 14.10 7.42
CA ALA A 256 -20.35 14.09 8.22
C ALA A 256 -20.09 13.68 9.67
N LEU A 257 -19.24 12.68 9.91
CA LEU A 257 -18.82 12.28 11.26
C LEU A 257 -18.04 13.39 11.96
N LEU A 258 -17.17 14.07 11.26
CA LEU A 258 -16.39 15.19 11.81
C LEU A 258 -17.30 16.34 12.26
N VAL A 259 -18.29 16.68 11.44
CA VAL A 259 -19.31 17.71 11.78
C VAL A 259 -20.12 17.30 13.02
N LEU A 260 -20.49 16.02 13.13
CA LEU A 260 -21.31 15.52 14.25
C LEU A 260 -20.52 15.25 15.53
N SER A 261 -19.22 15.04 15.44
CA SER A 261 -18.34 14.85 16.63
C SER A 261 -18.00 16.16 17.33
N ARG A 262 -18.20 17.32 16.65
CA ARG A 262 -17.98 18.63 17.25
C ARG A 262 -19.22 19.11 18.01
N PRO A 263 -19.06 19.74 19.18
CA PRO A 263 -20.18 20.38 19.88
C PRO A 263 -20.77 21.52 19.02
N PHE A 264 -22.04 21.46 18.72
CA PHE A 264 -22.79 22.55 18.09
C PHE A 264 -23.98 22.97 18.98
N ALA A 265 -24.56 24.12 18.71
CA ALA A 265 -25.69 24.64 19.50
C ALA A 265 -26.85 23.61 19.46
N GLY A 266 -27.26 23.15 20.64
CA GLY A 266 -28.32 22.13 20.76
C GLY A 266 -27.89 20.69 20.60
N HIS A 267 -26.59 20.36 20.38
CA HIS A 267 -26.09 19.00 20.25
C HIS A 267 -26.55 18.04 21.35
N LYS A 268 -26.62 18.55 22.61
CA LYS A 268 -27.06 17.76 23.77
C LYS A 268 -28.55 17.46 23.79
N LEU A 269 -29.37 18.17 23.00
CA LEU A 269 -30.82 17.98 22.91
C LEU A 269 -31.20 16.76 22.03
N LEU A 270 -30.26 16.31 21.21
CA LEU A 270 -30.50 15.22 20.26
C LEU A 270 -30.19 13.87 20.87
N THR A 271 -31.12 12.94 20.68
CA THR A 271 -30.90 11.52 20.98
C THR A 271 -29.85 10.90 20.03
N SER A 272 -29.30 9.75 20.39
CA SER A 272 -28.36 9.00 19.52
C SER A 272 -28.96 8.72 18.14
N ARG A 273 -30.27 8.37 18.07
CA ARG A 273 -30.94 8.10 16.80
C ARG A 273 -31.14 9.37 15.96
N GLU A 274 -31.50 10.47 16.59
CA GLU A 274 -31.63 11.76 15.91
C GLU A 274 -30.27 12.25 15.37
N ARG A 275 -29.17 12.06 16.09
CA ARG A 275 -27.81 12.35 15.59
C ARG A 275 -27.47 11.53 14.36
N THR A 276 -27.81 10.23 14.36
CA THR A 276 -27.62 9.35 13.18
C THR A 276 -28.42 9.85 11.97
N VAL A 277 -29.68 10.28 12.18
CA VAL A 277 -30.51 10.84 11.11
C VAL A 277 -29.98 12.20 10.66
N LEU A 278 -29.55 13.06 11.58
CA LEU A 278 -28.95 14.36 11.27
C LEU A 278 -27.70 14.20 10.39
N ALA A 279 -26.86 13.18 10.63
CA ALA A 279 -25.74 12.87 9.77
C ALA A 279 -26.15 12.67 8.31
N GLN A 280 -27.26 11.98 8.07
CA GLN A 280 -27.74 11.74 6.71
C GLN A 280 -28.29 13.04 6.08
N ILE A 281 -28.97 13.86 6.86
CA ILE A 281 -29.51 15.15 6.39
C ILE A 281 -28.37 16.10 5.98
N VAL A 282 -27.34 16.22 6.80
CA VAL A 282 -26.18 17.08 6.52
C VAL A 282 -25.44 16.64 5.26
N ARG A 283 -25.47 15.34 4.93
CA ARG A 283 -24.96 14.79 3.67
C ARG A 283 -25.83 15.07 2.45
N GLY A 284 -26.98 15.69 2.64
CA GLY A 284 -27.93 15.94 1.56
C GLY A 284 -28.82 14.76 1.18
N ALA A 285 -28.85 13.70 2.01
CA ALA A 285 -29.68 12.53 1.73
C ALA A 285 -31.18 12.87 1.80
N SER A 286 -31.94 12.37 0.83
CA SER A 286 -33.41 12.34 0.89
C SER A 286 -33.89 11.39 1.98
N SER A 287 -35.14 11.56 2.45
CA SER A 287 -35.73 10.65 3.44
C SER A 287 -35.76 9.19 2.96
N LYS A 288 -35.90 8.96 1.65
CA LYS A 288 -35.89 7.62 1.04
C LYS A 288 -34.51 6.98 1.09
N GLU A 289 -33.46 7.73 0.76
CA GLU A 289 -32.08 7.26 0.81
C GLU A 289 -31.63 7.00 2.25
N ALA A 290 -31.88 7.94 3.17
CA ALA A 290 -31.60 7.77 4.58
C ALA A 290 -32.32 6.56 5.19
N ALA A 291 -33.55 6.31 4.79
CA ALA A 291 -34.34 5.16 5.22
C ALA A 291 -33.71 3.83 4.76
N GLY A 292 -33.23 3.78 3.51
CA GLY A 292 -32.55 2.61 2.96
C GLY A 292 -31.29 2.26 3.76
N TRP A 293 -30.43 3.22 4.04
CA TRP A 293 -29.18 3.02 4.80
C TRP A 293 -29.43 2.67 6.28
N LEU A 294 -30.43 3.31 6.91
CA LEU A 294 -30.74 3.10 8.33
C LEU A 294 -31.71 1.94 8.57
N LYS A 295 -32.14 1.24 7.52
CA LYS A 295 -33.06 0.09 7.54
C LYS A 295 -34.38 0.41 8.29
N VAL A 296 -34.95 1.57 8.01
CA VAL A 296 -36.23 2.05 8.56
C VAL A 296 -37.15 2.54 7.45
N SER A 297 -38.40 2.93 7.78
CA SER A 297 -39.31 3.53 6.80
C SER A 297 -38.94 5.00 6.51
N PRO A 298 -39.22 5.53 5.30
CA PRO A 298 -39.09 6.95 5.01
C PRO A 298 -39.89 7.83 5.99
N ARG A 299 -41.07 7.39 6.40
CA ARG A 299 -41.90 8.06 7.40
C ARG A 299 -41.21 8.18 8.76
N THR A 300 -40.44 7.17 9.15
CA THR A 300 -39.65 7.21 10.40
C THR A 300 -38.54 8.28 10.29
N ILE A 301 -37.91 8.41 9.13
CA ILE A 301 -36.92 9.48 8.88
C ILE A 301 -37.57 10.85 8.95
N ASP A 302 -38.72 11.03 8.29
CA ASP A 302 -39.44 12.31 8.31
C ASP A 302 -39.87 12.71 9.75
N PHE A 303 -40.28 11.75 10.56
CA PHE A 303 -40.56 11.97 11.98
C PHE A 303 -39.32 12.46 12.74
N HIS A 304 -38.18 11.78 12.56
CA HIS A 304 -36.93 12.24 13.20
C HIS A 304 -36.48 13.61 12.68
N ARG A 305 -36.63 13.88 11.36
CA ARG A 305 -36.32 15.21 10.79
C ARG A 305 -37.13 16.31 11.45
N ALA A 306 -38.42 16.11 11.60
CA ALA A 306 -39.30 17.07 12.27
C ALA A 306 -38.86 17.34 13.72
N ASN A 307 -38.57 16.30 14.48
CA ASN A 307 -38.09 16.41 15.85
C ASN A 307 -36.73 17.12 15.94
N ILE A 308 -35.78 16.82 15.03
CA ILE A 308 -34.47 17.48 14.97
C ILE A 308 -34.68 18.97 14.68
N MET A 309 -35.48 19.32 13.67
CA MET A 309 -35.75 20.71 13.32
C MET A 309 -36.38 21.49 14.47
N GLN A 310 -37.34 20.88 15.17
CA GLN A 310 -37.95 21.48 16.36
C GLN A 310 -36.94 21.69 17.50
N LYS A 311 -36.11 20.68 17.80
CA LYS A 311 -35.13 20.74 18.90
C LYS A 311 -34.01 21.76 18.66
N LEU A 312 -33.64 21.95 17.40
CA LEU A 312 -32.57 22.89 17.01
C LEU A 312 -33.11 24.23 16.52
N ASP A 313 -34.42 24.46 16.58
CA ASP A 313 -35.12 25.68 16.12
C ASP A 313 -34.75 26.03 14.66
N ALA A 314 -34.64 24.99 13.81
CA ALA A 314 -34.28 25.13 12.39
C ALA A 314 -35.54 25.29 11.54
N ARG A 315 -35.60 26.34 10.71
CA ARG A 315 -36.75 26.64 9.82
C ARG A 315 -36.80 25.73 8.58
N ASN A 316 -35.66 25.27 8.12
CA ASN A 316 -35.54 24.40 6.96
C ASN A 316 -34.19 23.63 7.00
N VAL A 317 -33.97 22.73 6.06
CA VAL A 317 -32.75 21.91 5.99
C VAL A 317 -31.49 22.76 5.84
N ALA A 318 -31.54 23.84 5.06
CA ALA A 318 -30.40 24.73 4.89
C ALA A 318 -30.05 25.44 6.19
N ASP A 319 -31.05 25.87 6.96
CA ASP A 319 -30.88 26.46 8.29
C ASP A 319 -30.31 25.43 9.30
N LEU A 320 -30.81 24.20 9.24
CA LEU A 320 -30.28 23.08 10.02
C LEU A 320 -28.78 22.82 9.74
N VAL A 321 -28.42 22.76 8.48
CA VAL A 321 -27.00 22.58 8.07
C VAL A 321 -26.16 23.75 8.56
N ARG A 322 -26.65 24.99 8.48
CA ARG A 322 -25.97 26.17 8.98
C ARG A 322 -25.77 26.14 10.50
N ILE A 323 -26.78 25.71 11.27
CA ILE A 323 -26.68 25.58 12.75
C ILE A 323 -25.58 24.55 13.09
N VAL A 324 -25.55 23.44 12.41
CA VAL A 324 -24.55 22.36 12.62
C VAL A 324 -23.16 22.80 12.17
N ALA A 325 -23.04 23.53 11.05
CA ALA A 325 -21.78 24.03 10.49
C ALA A 325 -21.33 25.37 11.11
N GLY A 326 -22.24 26.19 11.54
CA GLY A 326 -22.03 27.61 11.88
C GLY A 326 -21.28 27.91 13.18
N ASN A 327 -20.79 26.90 13.91
CA ASN A 327 -19.87 27.13 15.04
C ASN A 327 -18.40 27.27 14.60
N PHE A 328 -18.14 27.32 13.30
CA PHE A 328 -16.78 27.48 12.77
C PHE A 328 -16.25 28.92 12.82
N GLU A 329 -17.14 29.92 12.87
CA GLU A 329 -16.74 31.34 12.78
C GLU A 329 -16.69 32.12 14.12
N ARG A 330 -17.03 31.48 15.25
CA ARG A 330 -17.09 32.16 16.53
C ARG A 330 -15.97 31.86 17.52
N SER A 331 -15.03 31.03 17.22
CA SER A 331 -13.91 30.71 18.14
C SER A 331 -12.60 31.47 17.86
N ASP A 332 -12.49 32.22 16.76
CA ASP A 332 -11.26 32.96 16.40
C ASP A 332 -11.41 34.49 16.42
N ALA A 333 -12.48 35.01 17.02
CA ALA A 333 -12.64 36.47 17.24
C ALA A 333 -12.92 36.74 18.73
N GLY A 334 -11.84 36.76 19.52
CA GLY A 334 -11.91 37.19 20.94
C GLY A 334 -10.78 36.62 21.80
N ASP A 335 -9.69 37.20 21.82
CA ASP A 335 -8.80 37.96 22.74
C ASP A 335 -7.33 37.79 22.36
#